data_2a08bf513f0fc770604214002fc8c3a4
#
_entry.id   2a08bf513f0fc770604214002fc8c3a4
#
_cell.length_a   1.000
_cell.length_b   1.000
_cell.length_c   1.000
_cell.angle_alpha   90.00
_cell.angle_beta   90.00
_cell.angle_gamma   90.00
#
_symmetry.space_group_name_H-M   'P 1'
#
loop_
_entity.id
_entity.type
_entity.pdbx_description
1 polymer ?
#
loop_
_entity_poly.entity_id
_entity_poly.type
_entity_poly.pdbx_seq_one_letter_code
_entity_poly.pdbx_strand_id
1 'polypeptide(L)'
;MVIVLKYLINILFLFSFLACTSVPVHKGIPYTDFPETENLTACILPMDTAVFRFPFRIKMQGDTVAIMDLHGMDHFIYLFHYPNFSYITSLGKRGDSPEEMLSVENIRWNGSSLWALDANSSKLTRFGLSLSNGSLLREEAVSLDKEILRGLDFVIYDDSTFIIPDYSGESRFCWVDRTGKLLHKMGIIPTTNEEALKHARPALAQAWRSFIDYNPRNGILAAVTQLGEVLEIYNLKDSTHIVRVGLHGEPEFQIAEGYGVPTGIMGFSDVQVTDTAIYAVFQGDTFEEISRKMQKGDMTDGGRYIYVFSLSGEPIRKYVLDHNVYGISVDELNGEIVATDVNSDEPVVKYAVD
;
A
#
# COMPACT_ATOMS: atom_id res chain seq x y z
N MET A 1 -59.59 -3.85 -31.52
CA MET A 1 -58.27 -4.35 -31.92
C MET A 1 -57.10 -3.37 -31.55
N VAL A 2 -57.29 -2.07 -31.64
CA VAL A 2 -56.25 -1.05 -31.36
C VAL A 2 -55.98 -0.88 -29.85
N ILE A 3 -56.95 -1.08 -28.96
CA ILE A 3 -56.83 -0.89 -27.51
C ILE A 3 -56.03 -2.05 -26.86
N VAL A 4 -56.24 -3.27 -27.32
CA VAL A 4 -55.52 -4.47 -26.78
C VAL A 4 -54.04 -4.42 -27.14
N LEU A 5 -53.69 -3.87 -28.31
CA LEU A 5 -52.31 -3.73 -28.76
C LEU A 5 -51.51 -2.69 -27.91
N LYS A 6 -52.18 -1.62 -27.43
CA LYS A 6 -51.56 -0.61 -26.54
C LYS A 6 -51.22 -1.18 -25.16
N TYR A 7 -52.03 -2.06 -24.60
CA TYR A 7 -51.76 -2.70 -23.31
C TYR A 7 -50.66 -3.77 -23.42
N LEU A 8 -50.58 -4.48 -24.54
CA LEU A 8 -49.49 -5.44 -24.78
C LEU A 8 -48.13 -4.75 -24.92
N ILE A 9 -48.07 -3.59 -25.57
CA ILE A 9 -46.81 -2.82 -25.71
C ILE A 9 -46.37 -2.23 -24.36
N ASN A 10 -47.31 -1.78 -23.51
CA ASN A 10 -47.00 -1.28 -22.19
C ASN A 10 -46.54 -2.39 -21.20
N ILE A 11 -47.04 -3.61 -21.35
CA ILE A 11 -46.61 -4.76 -20.54
C ILE A 11 -45.22 -5.23 -21.00
N LEU A 12 -44.90 -5.17 -22.29
CA LEU A 12 -43.57 -5.51 -22.79
C LEU A 12 -42.50 -4.51 -22.36
N PHE A 13 -42.88 -3.22 -22.16
CA PHE A 13 -41.94 -2.20 -21.65
C PHE A 13 -41.70 -2.25 -20.14
N LEU A 14 -42.61 -2.87 -19.35
CA LEU A 14 -42.43 -3.03 -17.91
C LEU A 14 -41.53 -4.22 -17.54
N PHE A 15 -41.33 -5.19 -18.43
CA PHE A 15 -40.48 -6.34 -18.20
C PHE A 15 -39.00 -6.12 -18.60
N SER A 16 -38.67 -5.02 -19.24
CA SER A 16 -37.29 -4.73 -19.68
C SER A 16 -36.40 -4.05 -18.62
N PHE A 17 -36.88 -3.83 -17.39
CA PHE A 17 -36.11 -3.20 -16.31
C PHE A 17 -35.73 -4.13 -15.15
N LEU A 18 -35.95 -5.43 -15.27
CA LEU A 18 -35.44 -6.43 -14.35
C LEU A 18 -34.18 -7.12 -14.93
N ALA A 19 -33.29 -6.34 -15.53
CA ALA A 19 -31.89 -6.76 -15.62
C ALA A 19 -31.29 -6.62 -14.23
N CYS A 20 -31.35 -7.69 -13.42
CA CYS A 20 -30.38 -7.87 -12.35
C CYS A 20 -28.99 -7.73 -12.97
N THR A 21 -28.37 -6.56 -12.84
CA THR A 21 -26.94 -6.43 -13.04
C THR A 21 -26.28 -7.22 -11.92
N SER A 22 -26.10 -8.53 -12.14
CA SER A 22 -25.13 -9.28 -11.38
C SER A 22 -23.79 -8.57 -11.61
N VAL A 23 -23.30 -7.89 -10.58
CA VAL A 23 -21.93 -7.36 -10.58
C VAL A 23 -21.04 -8.56 -10.90
N PRO A 24 -20.25 -8.54 -11.97
CA PRO A 24 -19.40 -9.67 -12.29
C PRO A 24 -18.43 -9.86 -11.13
N VAL A 25 -18.50 -11.03 -10.48
CA VAL A 25 -17.53 -11.46 -9.49
C VAL A 25 -16.23 -11.64 -10.24
N HIS A 26 -15.28 -10.71 -10.06
CA HIS A 26 -13.96 -10.81 -10.66
C HIS A 26 -13.20 -11.93 -9.93
N LYS A 27 -13.25 -13.14 -10.48
CA LYS A 27 -12.30 -14.18 -10.09
C LYS A 27 -10.90 -13.72 -10.47
N GLY A 28 -10.02 -13.57 -9.50
CA GLY A 28 -8.62 -13.26 -9.75
C GLY A 28 -7.97 -14.35 -10.62
N ILE A 29 -6.98 -13.96 -11.40
CA ILE A 29 -6.17 -14.87 -12.20
C ILE A 29 -5.14 -15.52 -11.27
N PRO A 30 -5.17 -16.84 -11.07
CA PRO A 30 -4.24 -17.49 -10.15
C PRO A 30 -2.82 -17.49 -10.69
N TYR A 31 -1.83 -17.44 -9.77
CA TYR A 31 -0.44 -17.78 -10.04
C TYR A 31 0.05 -18.73 -8.95
N THR A 32 0.99 -19.62 -9.30
CA THR A 32 1.46 -20.64 -8.37
C THR A 32 2.96 -20.59 -8.13
N ASP A 33 3.71 -20.05 -9.08
CA ASP A 33 5.16 -19.96 -9.00
C ASP A 33 5.71 -18.83 -9.87
N PHE A 34 7.00 -18.57 -9.72
CA PHE A 34 7.76 -17.60 -10.49
C PHE A 34 8.74 -18.35 -11.39
N PRO A 35 8.88 -17.94 -12.68
CA PRO A 35 9.82 -18.57 -13.62
C PRO A 35 11.26 -18.58 -13.09
N GLU A 36 11.63 -17.55 -12.34
CA GLU A 36 12.96 -17.38 -11.78
C GLU A 36 12.90 -17.23 -10.27
N THR A 37 13.84 -17.88 -9.57
CA THR A 37 14.03 -17.71 -8.12
C THR A 37 15.50 -17.48 -7.84
N GLU A 38 15.80 -16.41 -7.11
CA GLU A 38 17.16 -15.98 -6.80
C GLU A 38 17.32 -15.70 -5.32
N ASN A 39 18.42 -16.14 -4.72
CA ASN A 39 18.78 -15.84 -3.34
C ASN A 39 19.64 -14.59 -3.32
N LEU A 40 19.21 -13.58 -2.59
CA LEU A 40 19.95 -12.34 -2.41
C LEU A 40 20.61 -12.29 -1.03
N THR A 41 21.82 -11.75 -1.00
CA THR A 41 22.57 -11.51 0.24
C THR A 41 22.68 -10.01 0.47
N ALA A 42 22.30 -9.58 1.65
CA ALA A 42 22.29 -8.19 2.04
C ALA A 42 23.68 -7.62 2.27
N CYS A 43 23.88 -6.39 1.85
CA CYS A 43 24.91 -5.51 2.36
C CYS A 43 24.27 -4.61 3.43
N ILE A 44 24.67 -4.76 4.68
CA ILE A 44 24.21 -3.90 5.79
C ILE A 44 24.80 -2.51 5.58
N LEU A 45 23.95 -1.49 5.63
CA LEU A 45 24.37 -0.09 5.49
C LEU A 45 24.41 0.55 6.88
N PRO A 46 25.62 0.83 7.42
CA PRO A 46 25.75 1.42 8.73
C PRO A 46 25.18 2.84 8.74
N MET A 47 24.44 3.16 9.77
CA MET A 47 23.78 4.46 9.95
C MET A 47 24.38 5.19 11.14
N ASP A 48 24.76 6.44 10.91
CA ASP A 48 25.49 7.23 11.90
C ASP A 48 24.57 7.90 12.87
N THR A 49 23.72 7.46 13.65
CA THR A 49 23.04 8.23 14.72
C THR A 49 21.54 8.05 14.93
N ALA A 50 20.80 7.41 14.06
CA ALA A 50 19.36 7.31 14.26
C ALA A 50 19.01 6.05 15.05
N VAL A 51 18.38 6.23 16.20
CA VAL A 51 17.77 5.13 16.95
C VAL A 51 16.34 4.97 16.47
N PHE A 52 16.11 4.00 15.59
CA PHE A 52 14.77 3.63 15.15
C PHE A 52 14.13 2.65 16.12
N ARG A 53 12.80 2.71 16.21
CA ARG A 53 12.01 1.72 16.94
C ARG A 53 11.31 0.75 16.02
N PHE A 54 10.79 1.26 14.90
CA PHE A 54 10.14 0.46 13.87
C PHE A 54 10.27 1.16 12.52
N PRO A 55 11.42 1.04 11.83
CA PRO A 55 11.68 1.67 10.53
C PRO A 55 10.81 1.00 9.45
N PHE A 56 9.60 1.52 9.28
CA PHE A 56 8.51 0.87 8.54
C PHE A 56 8.59 1.07 7.03
N ARG A 57 9.05 2.25 6.59
CA ARG A 57 9.13 2.61 5.16
C ARG A 57 10.47 3.25 4.85
N ILE A 58 10.93 2.98 3.64
CA ILE A 58 12.08 3.66 3.05
C ILE A 58 11.70 4.12 1.65
N LYS A 59 11.93 5.38 1.31
CA LYS A 59 11.65 5.93 -0.02
C LYS A 59 12.79 6.84 -0.44
N MET A 60 13.36 6.56 -1.60
CA MET A 60 14.48 7.30 -2.19
C MET A 60 13.99 8.30 -3.23
N GLN A 61 14.65 9.45 -3.28
CA GLN A 61 14.47 10.47 -4.33
C GLN A 61 15.82 11.10 -4.64
N GLY A 62 16.40 10.73 -5.78
CA GLY A 62 17.77 11.12 -6.12
C GLY A 62 18.77 10.61 -5.07
N ASP A 63 19.54 11.52 -4.49
CA ASP A 63 20.51 11.24 -3.43
C ASP A 63 19.95 11.40 -2.01
N THR A 64 18.64 11.49 -1.85
CA THR A 64 17.99 11.63 -0.55
C THR A 64 17.15 10.40 -0.22
N VAL A 65 17.33 9.88 0.97
CA VAL A 65 16.56 8.75 1.53
C VAL A 65 15.70 9.25 2.67
N ALA A 66 14.39 8.96 2.62
CA ALA A 66 13.47 9.16 3.73
C ALA A 66 13.16 7.81 4.37
N ILE A 67 13.41 7.69 5.69
CA ILE A 67 13.02 6.53 6.48
C ILE A 67 11.93 6.97 7.45
N MET A 68 10.80 6.26 7.40
CA MET A 68 9.69 6.48 8.33
C MET A 68 9.74 5.45 9.45
N ASP A 69 9.80 5.94 10.69
CA ASP A 69 9.70 5.15 11.92
C ASP A 69 8.27 5.22 12.46
N LEU A 70 7.53 4.11 12.35
CA LEU A 70 6.13 4.03 12.78
C LEU A 70 5.96 4.31 14.27
N HIS A 71 6.97 4.00 15.09
CA HIS A 71 6.97 4.16 16.55
C HIS A 71 7.97 5.20 17.04
N GLY A 72 8.43 6.09 16.16
CA GLY A 72 9.39 7.15 16.49
C GLY A 72 8.99 7.94 17.74
N MET A 73 9.97 8.22 18.62
CA MET A 73 9.69 8.88 19.90
C MET A 73 9.47 10.38 19.76
N ASP A 74 10.39 11.04 19.05
CA ASP A 74 10.38 12.48 18.87
C ASP A 74 9.89 12.89 17.47
N HIS A 75 10.29 12.12 16.47
CA HIS A 75 9.94 12.34 15.06
C HIS A 75 9.58 11.03 14.40
N PHE A 76 8.76 11.10 13.35
CA PHE A 76 8.36 9.94 12.56
C PHE A 76 9.20 9.74 11.30
N ILE A 77 9.89 10.77 10.80
CA ILE A 77 10.59 10.72 9.52
C ILE A 77 12.01 11.23 9.70
N TYR A 78 12.96 10.47 9.14
CA TYR A 78 14.38 10.81 9.17
C TYR A 78 14.91 10.83 7.74
N LEU A 79 15.73 11.84 7.41
CA LEU A 79 16.33 12.00 6.10
C LEU A 79 17.82 11.83 6.14
N PHE A 80 18.33 11.17 5.10
CA PHE A 80 19.74 10.84 4.94
C PHE A 80 20.20 11.09 3.51
N HIS A 81 21.49 11.33 3.34
CA HIS A 81 22.14 11.30 2.04
C HIS A 81 22.43 9.86 1.59
N TYR A 82 22.12 9.54 0.34
CA TYR A 82 22.52 8.30 -0.30
C TYR A 82 23.84 8.50 -1.07
N PRO A 83 24.81 7.56 -1.09
CA PRO A 83 24.68 6.19 -0.52
C PRO A 83 25.27 6.04 0.90
N ASN A 84 25.81 7.08 1.51
CA ASN A 84 26.58 7.00 2.75
C ASN A 84 25.73 7.06 4.02
N PHE A 85 24.44 7.26 3.92
CA PHE A 85 23.47 7.40 5.00
C PHE A 85 23.86 8.42 6.08
N SER A 86 24.58 9.50 5.67
CA SER A 86 24.79 10.63 6.59
C SER A 86 23.49 11.37 6.86
N TYR A 87 23.23 11.63 8.14
CA TYR A 87 21.99 12.27 8.59
C TYR A 87 21.85 13.70 8.06
N ILE A 88 20.66 14.05 7.58
CA ILE A 88 20.30 15.40 7.13
C ILE A 88 19.46 16.11 8.18
N THR A 89 18.26 15.55 8.48
CA THR A 89 17.29 16.15 9.39
C THR A 89 16.19 15.15 9.74
N SER A 90 15.34 15.50 10.72
CA SER A 90 14.11 14.77 11.04
C SER A 90 12.88 15.66 10.89
N LEU A 91 11.74 15.02 10.55
CA LEU A 91 10.47 15.66 10.21
C LEU A 91 9.32 14.95 10.94
N GLY A 92 8.14 15.59 10.94
CA GLY A 92 6.94 15.01 11.54
C GLY A 92 7.14 14.81 13.02
N LYS A 93 7.40 15.90 13.77
CA LYS A 93 7.53 15.86 15.23
C LYS A 93 6.28 15.24 15.84
N ARG A 94 6.48 14.29 16.77
CA ARG A 94 5.39 13.59 17.45
C ARG A 94 4.75 14.48 18.51
N GLY A 95 3.42 14.56 18.50
CA GLY A 95 2.65 15.28 19.50
C GLY A 95 1.24 15.62 19.01
N ASP A 96 0.51 16.39 19.83
CA ASP A 96 -0.90 16.75 19.61
C ASP A 96 -1.11 18.23 19.25
N SER A 97 -0.02 19.00 19.15
CA SER A 97 -0.14 20.41 18.75
C SER A 97 -0.43 20.51 17.22
N PRO A 98 -0.95 21.65 16.74
CA PRO A 98 -1.27 21.83 15.31
C PRO A 98 -0.11 21.60 14.35
N GLU A 99 1.13 21.80 14.81
CA GLU A 99 2.37 21.63 14.05
C GLU A 99 2.93 20.20 14.15
N GLU A 100 2.41 19.38 15.06
CA GLU A 100 2.86 18.03 15.35
C GLU A 100 1.98 16.98 14.65
N MET A 101 2.40 15.71 14.71
CA MET A 101 1.71 14.57 14.12
C MET A 101 1.39 13.52 15.18
N LEU A 102 0.20 12.94 15.13
CA LEU A 102 -0.22 11.88 16.06
C LEU A 102 0.28 10.50 15.63
N SER A 103 0.29 10.25 14.32
CA SER A 103 0.80 9.01 13.72
C SER A 103 1.19 9.27 12.28
N VAL A 104 2.21 8.58 11.77
CA VAL A 104 2.51 8.58 10.35
C VAL A 104 2.42 7.15 9.84
N GLU A 105 1.55 6.91 8.87
CA GLU A 105 1.30 5.57 8.31
C GLU A 105 2.03 5.33 6.99
N ASN A 106 2.25 6.37 6.19
CA ASN A 106 3.02 6.29 4.97
C ASN A 106 3.58 7.63 4.52
N ILE A 107 4.62 7.59 3.69
CA ILE A 107 5.31 8.74 3.09
C ILE A 107 5.43 8.57 1.58
N ARG A 108 5.38 9.68 0.84
CA ARG A 108 5.55 9.71 -0.62
C ARG A 108 6.31 10.93 -1.08
N TRP A 109 7.27 10.73 -1.97
CA TRP A 109 7.93 11.83 -2.67
C TRP A 109 7.06 12.37 -3.81
N ASN A 110 7.05 13.68 -3.99
CA ASN A 110 6.56 14.35 -5.19
C ASN A 110 7.54 15.47 -5.57
N GLY A 111 8.39 15.23 -6.55
CA GLY A 111 9.49 16.11 -6.86
C GLY A 111 10.39 16.35 -5.64
N SER A 112 10.60 17.60 -5.27
CA SER A 112 11.39 17.98 -4.09
C SER A 112 10.60 18.01 -2.77
N SER A 113 9.35 17.60 -2.77
CA SER A 113 8.51 17.60 -1.58
C SER A 113 8.25 16.18 -1.06
N LEU A 114 8.24 16.01 0.26
CA LEU A 114 7.85 14.78 0.91
C LEU A 114 6.45 14.97 1.53
N TRP A 115 5.55 14.05 1.24
CA TRP A 115 4.22 14.01 1.83
C TRP A 115 4.14 12.90 2.86
N ALA A 116 3.45 13.15 3.95
CA ALA A 116 3.20 12.18 5.02
C ALA A 116 1.71 12.13 5.38
N LEU A 117 1.18 10.92 5.54
CA LEU A 117 -0.19 10.66 5.96
C LEU A 117 -0.23 10.40 7.47
N ASP A 118 -0.90 11.28 8.20
CA ASP A 118 -1.25 11.10 9.61
C ASP A 118 -2.68 10.54 9.70
N ALA A 119 -2.79 9.24 9.95
CA ALA A 119 -4.09 8.56 9.97
C ALA A 119 -4.95 8.95 11.18
N ASN A 120 -4.34 9.23 12.33
CA ASN A 120 -5.09 9.56 13.56
C ASN A 120 -5.62 10.99 13.53
N SER A 121 -4.92 11.92 12.90
CA SER A 121 -5.43 13.29 12.69
C SER A 121 -6.16 13.47 11.36
N SER A 122 -6.22 12.42 10.52
CA SER A 122 -6.80 12.44 9.15
C SER A 122 -6.24 13.58 8.32
N LYS A 123 -4.90 13.69 8.23
CA LYS A 123 -4.21 14.76 7.52
C LYS A 123 -3.13 14.25 6.61
N LEU A 124 -2.96 14.92 5.48
CA LEU A 124 -1.76 14.87 4.65
C LEU A 124 -0.90 16.10 4.93
N THR A 125 0.36 15.90 5.27
CA THR A 125 1.31 16.99 5.52
C THR A 125 2.39 16.99 4.46
N ARG A 126 2.66 18.14 3.85
CA ARG A 126 3.72 18.38 2.90
C ARG A 126 4.91 19.04 3.57
N PHE A 127 6.09 18.49 3.32
CA PHE A 127 7.38 19.07 3.70
C PHE A 127 8.14 19.43 2.43
N GLY A 128 8.43 20.71 2.25
CA GLY A 128 9.21 21.21 1.13
C GLY A 128 10.71 21.23 1.45
N LEU A 129 11.51 20.73 0.54
CA LEU A 129 12.97 20.82 0.60
C LEU A 129 13.42 22.21 0.15
N SER A 130 13.77 23.07 1.07
CA SER A 130 14.46 24.31 0.75
C SER A 130 15.93 24.03 0.47
N LEU A 131 16.29 24.01 -0.80
CA LEU A 131 17.66 23.77 -1.27
C LEU A 131 18.65 24.88 -0.87
N SER A 132 18.18 26.04 -0.39
CA SER A 132 19.03 27.19 -0.08
C SER A 132 19.76 27.11 1.25
N ASN A 133 19.29 26.29 2.20
CA ASN A 133 19.85 26.16 3.55
C ASN A 133 19.76 24.75 4.15
N GLY A 134 19.41 23.74 3.34
CA GLY A 134 19.33 22.34 3.79
C GLY A 134 18.21 22.07 4.82
N SER A 135 17.33 23.04 5.08
CA SER A 135 16.21 22.86 5.99
C SER A 135 14.95 22.47 5.23
N LEU A 136 14.27 21.46 5.75
CA LEU A 136 12.94 21.09 5.31
C LEU A 136 11.93 21.81 6.17
N LEU A 137 11.01 22.50 5.51
CA LEU A 137 9.94 23.21 6.19
C LEU A 137 8.62 22.52 5.93
N ARG A 138 7.78 22.43 6.96
CA ARG A 138 6.38 22.11 6.79
C ARG A 138 5.74 23.23 6.00
N GLU A 139 5.25 22.92 4.80
CA GLU A 139 4.65 23.92 3.91
C GLU A 139 3.14 23.93 4.02
N GLU A 140 2.52 22.75 4.17
CA GLU A 140 1.09 22.59 4.04
C GLU A 140 0.58 21.42 4.90
N ALA A 141 -0.62 21.55 5.45
CA ALA A 141 -1.35 20.43 6.05
C ALA A 141 -2.78 20.43 5.52
N VAL A 142 -3.19 19.33 4.94
CA VAL A 142 -4.48 19.12 4.29
C VAL A 142 -5.31 18.18 5.17
N SER A 143 -6.44 18.66 5.68
CA SER A 143 -7.40 17.83 6.41
C SER A 143 -8.24 17.03 5.42
N LEU A 144 -8.29 15.72 5.60
CA LEU A 144 -9.08 14.83 4.76
C LEU A 144 -10.57 14.91 5.08
N ASP A 145 -11.40 14.71 4.07
CA ASP A 145 -12.85 14.62 4.20
C ASP A 145 -13.26 13.55 5.22
N LYS A 146 -14.32 13.81 5.97
CA LYS A 146 -14.85 12.88 7.00
C LYS A 146 -15.35 11.56 6.43
N GLU A 147 -15.67 11.51 5.15
CA GLU A 147 -16.07 10.29 4.46
C GLU A 147 -14.88 9.36 4.19
N ILE A 148 -13.64 9.84 4.33
CA ILE A 148 -12.42 9.05 4.22
C ILE A 148 -12.14 8.44 5.59
N LEU A 149 -12.60 7.20 5.77
CA LEU A 149 -12.45 6.49 7.02
C LEU A 149 -11.01 5.97 7.17
N ARG A 150 -10.26 6.56 8.13
CA ARG A 150 -8.94 6.08 8.56
C ARG A 150 -8.01 5.69 7.41
N GLY A 151 -7.64 6.65 6.56
CA GLY A 151 -6.64 6.41 5.50
C GLY A 151 -5.35 5.85 6.11
N LEU A 152 -4.87 4.71 5.60
CA LEU A 152 -3.66 4.02 6.09
C LEU A 152 -2.56 3.99 5.04
N ASP A 153 -2.88 4.35 3.81
CA ASP A 153 -1.94 4.53 2.70
C ASP A 153 -2.50 5.57 1.72
N PHE A 154 -1.64 6.10 0.87
CA PHE A 154 -2.03 7.04 -0.17
C PHE A 154 -1.01 7.04 -1.30
N VAL A 155 -1.42 7.47 -2.48
CA VAL A 155 -0.53 7.84 -3.57
C VAL A 155 -0.89 9.21 -4.12
N ILE A 156 0.06 9.85 -4.77
CA ILE A 156 -0.11 11.13 -5.44
C ILE A 156 -0.34 10.81 -6.91
N TYR A 157 -1.59 11.02 -7.40
CA TYR A 157 -1.96 10.74 -8.77
C TYR A 157 -1.41 11.82 -9.72
N ASP A 158 -1.63 13.07 -9.36
CA ASP A 158 -1.09 14.26 -10.03
C ASP A 158 -0.91 15.41 -9.02
N ASP A 159 -0.58 16.61 -9.50
CA ASP A 159 -0.35 17.78 -8.63
C ASP A 159 -1.58 18.22 -7.85
N SER A 160 -2.77 17.72 -8.20
CA SER A 160 -4.07 18.14 -7.64
C SER A 160 -4.84 17.03 -6.94
N THR A 161 -4.38 15.76 -7.03
CA THR A 161 -5.22 14.62 -6.65
C THR A 161 -4.42 13.54 -5.92
N PHE A 162 -5.03 13.00 -4.86
CA PHE A 162 -4.56 11.83 -4.13
C PHE A 162 -5.51 10.66 -4.35
N ILE A 163 -4.98 9.43 -4.27
CA ILE A 163 -5.77 8.20 -4.21
C ILE A 163 -5.50 7.55 -2.86
N ILE A 164 -6.56 7.21 -2.12
CA ILE A 164 -6.50 6.62 -0.77
C ILE A 164 -7.38 5.37 -0.77
N PRO A 165 -6.94 4.21 -0.23
CA PRO A 165 -7.80 3.05 -0.08
C PRO A 165 -9.05 3.35 0.74
N ASP A 166 -10.23 2.87 0.29
CA ASP A 166 -11.50 3.06 0.98
C ASP A 166 -11.77 1.92 1.97
N TYR A 167 -11.78 2.24 3.25
CA TYR A 167 -12.09 1.27 4.32
C TYR A 167 -13.54 1.31 4.80
N SER A 168 -14.42 2.07 4.11
CA SER A 168 -15.87 2.00 4.35
C SER A 168 -16.50 0.69 3.84
N GLY A 169 -15.85 0.06 2.86
CA GLY A 169 -16.35 -1.12 2.15
C GLY A 169 -17.34 -0.80 1.03
N GLU A 170 -17.58 0.48 0.75
CA GLU A 170 -18.43 0.90 -0.36
C GLU A 170 -17.71 0.77 -1.70
N SER A 171 -16.43 1.11 -1.71
CA SER A 171 -15.58 1.09 -2.90
C SER A 171 -14.17 0.56 -2.56
N ARG A 172 -13.27 0.61 -3.52
CA ARG A 172 -11.89 0.20 -3.33
C ARG A 172 -10.97 1.37 -3.01
N PHE A 173 -11.19 2.52 -3.65
CA PHE A 173 -10.38 3.73 -3.51
C PHE A 173 -11.24 4.99 -3.45
N CYS A 174 -10.76 5.97 -2.69
CA CYS A 174 -11.22 7.34 -2.65
C CYS A 174 -10.29 8.22 -3.50
N TRP A 175 -10.84 9.03 -4.40
CA TRP A 175 -10.14 10.10 -5.10
C TRP A 175 -10.37 11.41 -4.36
N VAL A 176 -9.29 12.08 -4.00
CA VAL A 176 -9.29 13.21 -3.07
C VAL A 176 -8.55 14.37 -3.71
N ASP A 177 -9.14 15.56 -3.72
CA ASP A 177 -8.46 16.73 -4.26
C ASP A 177 -7.36 17.28 -3.32
N ARG A 178 -6.61 18.26 -3.81
CA ARG A 178 -5.52 18.90 -3.07
C ARG A 178 -5.96 19.57 -1.77
N THR A 179 -7.26 19.87 -1.61
CA THR A 179 -7.81 20.47 -0.39
C THR A 179 -8.28 19.42 0.62
N GLY A 180 -8.18 18.14 0.29
CA GLY A 180 -8.59 17.00 1.11
C GLY A 180 -10.05 16.58 0.91
N LYS A 181 -10.76 17.20 -0.03
CA LYS A 181 -12.16 16.90 -0.32
C LYS A 181 -12.29 15.63 -1.16
N LEU A 182 -13.21 14.75 -0.78
CA LEU A 182 -13.57 13.57 -1.56
C LEU A 182 -14.21 14.02 -2.89
N LEU A 183 -13.62 13.60 -4.01
CA LEU A 183 -14.15 13.84 -5.36
C LEU A 183 -15.12 12.75 -5.77
N HIS A 184 -14.68 11.49 -5.70
CA HIS A 184 -15.46 10.30 -5.99
C HIS A 184 -14.80 9.06 -5.42
N LYS A 185 -15.52 7.96 -5.39
CA LYS A 185 -15.01 6.63 -5.04
C LYS A 185 -14.96 5.75 -6.29
N MET A 186 -13.99 4.83 -6.36
CA MET A 186 -13.75 3.97 -7.52
C MET A 186 -13.50 2.52 -7.11
N GLY A 187 -13.91 1.61 -7.99
CA GLY A 187 -13.67 0.17 -7.85
C GLY A 187 -14.51 -0.49 -6.77
N ILE A 188 -14.42 -1.81 -6.75
CA ILE A 188 -15.02 -2.67 -5.73
C ILE A 188 -13.93 -3.62 -5.22
N ILE A 189 -14.08 -4.14 -4.01
CA ILE A 189 -13.19 -5.18 -3.49
C ILE A 189 -13.41 -6.45 -4.33
N PRO A 190 -12.37 -6.96 -5.02
CA PRO A 190 -12.53 -8.08 -5.97
C PRO A 190 -12.51 -9.43 -5.25
N THR A 191 -13.44 -9.65 -4.31
CA THR A 191 -13.53 -10.88 -3.52
C THR A 191 -14.55 -11.84 -4.06
N THR A 192 -14.32 -13.14 -3.85
CA THR A 192 -15.30 -14.21 -4.05
C THR A 192 -16.23 -14.40 -2.84
N ASN A 193 -15.98 -13.72 -1.73
CA ASN A 193 -16.81 -13.77 -0.52
C ASN A 193 -18.06 -12.90 -0.66
N GLU A 194 -19.07 -13.40 -1.40
CA GLU A 194 -20.32 -12.69 -1.64
C GLU A 194 -21.10 -12.37 -0.35
N GLU A 195 -20.97 -13.22 0.67
CA GLU A 195 -21.66 -13.02 1.95
C GLU A 195 -21.14 -11.77 2.65
N ALA A 196 -19.80 -11.62 2.71
CA ALA A 196 -19.19 -10.44 3.29
C ALA A 196 -19.48 -9.17 2.47
N LEU A 197 -19.53 -9.27 1.15
CA LEU A 197 -19.94 -8.15 0.27
C LEU A 197 -21.36 -7.68 0.53
N LYS A 198 -22.28 -8.59 0.88
CA LYS A 198 -23.69 -8.26 1.14
C LYS A 198 -23.93 -7.75 2.55
N HIS A 199 -23.27 -8.34 3.55
CA HIS A 199 -23.66 -8.19 4.95
C HIS A 199 -22.56 -7.68 5.89
N ALA A 200 -21.30 -7.60 5.44
CA ALA A 200 -20.16 -7.27 6.31
C ALA A 200 -19.08 -6.43 5.60
N ARG A 201 -19.48 -5.47 4.77
CA ARG A 201 -18.56 -4.65 3.97
C ARG A 201 -17.44 -3.97 4.76
N PRO A 202 -17.68 -3.38 5.95
CA PRO A 202 -16.60 -2.78 6.74
C PRO A 202 -15.56 -3.81 7.21
N ALA A 203 -16.01 -4.99 7.66
CA ALA A 203 -15.11 -6.08 8.06
C ALA A 203 -14.30 -6.62 6.86
N LEU A 204 -14.96 -6.74 5.69
CA LEU A 204 -14.30 -7.10 4.44
C LEU A 204 -13.23 -6.07 4.05
N ALA A 205 -13.54 -4.78 4.10
CA ALA A 205 -12.59 -3.73 3.78
C ALA A 205 -11.38 -3.71 4.73
N GLN A 206 -11.59 -4.00 6.01
CA GLN A 206 -10.51 -4.17 6.98
C GLN A 206 -9.61 -5.36 6.65
N ALA A 207 -10.21 -6.51 6.30
CA ALA A 207 -9.45 -7.70 5.89
C ALA A 207 -8.68 -7.46 4.59
N TRP A 208 -9.22 -6.66 3.68
CA TRP A 208 -8.61 -6.27 2.41
C TRP A 208 -7.72 -5.00 2.52
N ARG A 209 -7.29 -4.64 3.73
CA ARG A 209 -6.27 -3.59 3.89
C ARG A 209 -5.11 -3.85 2.97
N SER A 210 -4.69 -2.82 2.23
CA SER A 210 -3.66 -2.96 1.21
C SER A 210 -2.65 -1.84 1.28
N PHE A 211 -1.43 -2.17 0.86
CA PHE A 211 -0.41 -1.20 0.51
C PHE A 211 -0.54 -0.90 -0.97
N ILE A 212 -0.38 0.37 -1.34
CA ILE A 212 -0.54 0.82 -2.72
C ILE A 212 0.67 1.59 -3.18
N ASP A 213 0.95 1.54 -4.49
CA ASP A 213 1.91 2.44 -5.12
C ASP A 213 1.46 2.78 -6.54
N TYR A 214 1.84 3.95 -7.01
CA TYR A 214 1.44 4.46 -8.31
C TYR A 214 2.63 5.08 -9.05
N ASN A 215 2.81 4.67 -10.30
CA ASN A 215 3.81 5.29 -11.18
C ASN A 215 3.11 6.11 -12.27
N PRO A 216 3.24 7.47 -12.24
CA PRO A 216 2.58 8.33 -13.22
C PRO A 216 3.11 8.17 -14.64
N ARG A 217 4.36 7.65 -14.82
CA ARG A 217 4.95 7.44 -16.13
C ARG A 217 4.24 6.36 -16.92
N ASN A 218 3.93 5.23 -16.31
CA ASN A 218 3.19 4.15 -16.96
C ASN A 218 1.70 4.15 -16.63
N GLY A 219 1.24 4.84 -15.58
CA GLY A 219 -0.16 4.95 -15.17
C GLY A 219 -0.67 3.77 -14.37
N ILE A 220 0.23 2.92 -13.87
CA ILE A 220 -0.10 1.75 -13.08
C ILE A 220 -0.23 2.11 -11.60
N LEU A 221 -1.39 1.81 -11.03
CA LEU A 221 -1.65 1.74 -9.61
C LEU A 221 -1.67 0.26 -9.21
N ALA A 222 -0.75 -0.15 -8.34
CA ALA A 222 -0.75 -1.48 -7.76
C ALA A 222 -1.27 -1.43 -6.32
N ALA A 223 -2.01 -2.46 -5.91
CA ALA A 223 -2.44 -2.67 -4.53
C ALA A 223 -2.18 -4.11 -4.13
N VAL A 224 -1.45 -4.31 -3.02
CA VAL A 224 -1.17 -5.64 -2.47
C VAL A 224 -1.81 -5.77 -1.10
N THR A 225 -2.47 -6.89 -0.83
CA THR A 225 -3.20 -7.08 0.43
C THR A 225 -2.24 -7.41 1.58
N GLN A 226 -2.47 -6.80 2.74
CA GLN A 226 -1.71 -7.10 3.97
C GLN A 226 -1.99 -8.51 4.48
N LEU A 227 -3.17 -9.05 4.19
CA LEU A 227 -3.59 -10.43 4.51
C LEU A 227 -3.79 -11.19 3.21
N GLY A 228 -3.54 -12.50 3.21
CA GLY A 228 -3.65 -13.31 1.99
C GLY A 228 -2.58 -12.98 0.95
N GLU A 229 -2.81 -13.37 -0.29
CA GLU A 229 -1.82 -13.25 -1.37
C GLU A 229 -2.48 -12.70 -2.64
N VAL A 230 -2.86 -11.40 -2.61
CA VAL A 230 -3.55 -10.73 -3.72
C VAL A 230 -2.79 -9.50 -4.17
N LEU A 231 -2.61 -9.39 -5.48
CA LEU A 231 -2.12 -8.20 -6.18
C LEU A 231 -3.21 -7.70 -7.13
N GLU A 232 -3.64 -6.47 -6.96
CA GLU A 232 -4.51 -5.74 -7.88
C GLU A 232 -3.69 -4.73 -8.68
N ILE A 233 -3.93 -4.67 -9.99
CA ILE A 233 -3.26 -3.75 -10.91
C ILE A 233 -4.32 -2.97 -11.67
N TYR A 234 -4.32 -1.67 -11.53
CA TYR A 234 -5.18 -0.75 -12.25
C TYR A 234 -4.32 0.08 -13.20
N ASN A 235 -4.56 -0.03 -14.48
CA ASN A 235 -4.01 0.92 -15.44
C ASN A 235 -4.98 2.10 -15.56
N LEU A 236 -4.62 3.21 -14.96
CA LEU A 236 -5.48 4.40 -14.90
C LEU A 236 -5.53 5.18 -16.24
N LYS A 237 -4.70 4.80 -17.23
CA LYS A 237 -4.72 5.40 -18.57
C LYS A 237 -5.76 4.77 -19.50
N ASP A 238 -5.99 3.47 -19.36
CA ASP A 238 -6.93 2.71 -20.21
C ASP A 238 -8.09 2.07 -19.44
N SER A 239 -8.13 2.28 -18.11
CA SER A 239 -9.17 1.76 -17.20
C SER A 239 -9.20 0.22 -17.12
N THR A 240 -8.10 -0.47 -17.40
CA THR A 240 -8.03 -1.91 -17.20
C THR A 240 -7.75 -2.25 -15.73
N HIS A 241 -8.29 -3.39 -15.28
CA HIS A 241 -8.10 -3.90 -13.93
C HIS A 241 -7.79 -5.40 -13.98
N ILE A 242 -6.70 -5.79 -13.37
CA ILE A 242 -6.21 -7.16 -13.27
C ILE A 242 -6.08 -7.52 -11.80
N VAL A 243 -6.53 -8.70 -11.41
CA VAL A 243 -6.37 -9.25 -10.07
C VAL A 243 -5.56 -10.54 -10.17
N ARG A 244 -4.46 -10.62 -9.46
CA ARG A 244 -3.63 -11.83 -9.31
C ARG A 244 -3.82 -12.40 -7.90
N VAL A 245 -4.01 -13.70 -7.82
CA VAL A 245 -4.22 -14.41 -6.55
C VAL A 245 -3.21 -15.54 -6.46
N GLY A 246 -2.38 -15.52 -5.45
CA GLY A 246 -1.38 -16.56 -5.21
C GLY A 246 -1.94 -17.79 -4.52
N LEU A 247 -1.04 -18.67 -4.09
CA LEU A 247 -1.39 -19.96 -3.49
C LEU A 247 -2.20 -19.86 -2.20
N HIS A 248 -1.99 -18.79 -1.42
CA HIS A 248 -2.66 -18.57 -0.13
C HIS A 248 -4.03 -17.87 -0.27
N GLY A 249 -4.41 -17.53 -1.50
CA GLY A 249 -5.75 -17.01 -1.77
C GLY A 249 -6.01 -15.58 -1.28
N GLU A 250 -7.29 -15.26 -1.22
CA GLU A 250 -7.81 -14.00 -0.72
C GLU A 250 -7.62 -13.87 0.80
N PRO A 251 -7.69 -12.64 1.38
CA PRO A 251 -7.69 -12.44 2.82
C PRO A 251 -8.75 -13.27 3.54
N GLU A 252 -8.31 -14.17 4.44
CA GLU A 252 -9.19 -14.96 5.29
C GLU A 252 -9.46 -14.26 6.62
N PHE A 253 -10.72 -14.20 7.04
CA PHE A 253 -11.11 -13.56 8.28
C PHE A 253 -12.43 -14.11 8.83
N GLN A 254 -12.63 -13.93 10.13
CA GLN A 254 -13.90 -14.15 10.80
C GLN A 254 -14.50 -12.82 11.23
N ILE A 255 -15.82 -12.73 11.25
CA ILE A 255 -16.52 -11.53 11.71
C ILE A 255 -16.76 -11.67 13.21
N ALA A 256 -16.18 -10.78 14.01
CA ALA A 256 -16.41 -10.69 15.43
C ALA A 256 -16.74 -9.24 15.80
N GLU A 257 -17.89 -9.00 16.42
CA GLU A 257 -18.35 -7.66 16.85
C GLU A 257 -18.33 -6.61 15.74
N GLY A 258 -18.54 -7.02 14.47
CA GLY A 258 -18.51 -6.14 13.30
C GLY A 258 -17.11 -5.89 12.70
N TYR A 259 -16.05 -6.47 13.26
CA TYR A 259 -14.69 -6.39 12.78
C TYR A 259 -14.27 -7.65 12.04
N GLY A 260 -13.37 -7.49 11.06
CA GLY A 260 -12.72 -8.60 10.36
C GLY A 260 -11.49 -9.08 11.13
N VAL A 261 -11.63 -10.15 11.89
CA VAL A 261 -10.51 -10.78 12.63
C VAL A 261 -9.77 -11.72 11.69
N PRO A 262 -8.48 -11.49 11.38
CA PRO A 262 -7.73 -12.30 10.42
C PRO A 262 -7.51 -13.74 10.93
N THR A 263 -7.57 -14.71 10.01
CA THR A 263 -7.39 -16.14 10.30
C THR A 263 -6.43 -16.86 9.37
N GLY A 264 -6.07 -16.25 8.22
CA GLY A 264 -5.19 -16.84 7.21
C GLY A 264 -3.71 -16.57 7.44
N ILE A 265 -3.10 -15.85 6.51
CA ILE A 265 -1.67 -15.50 6.53
C ILE A 265 -1.46 -13.98 6.59
N MET A 266 -0.29 -13.57 7.08
CA MET A 266 0.28 -12.26 6.77
C MET A 266 0.79 -12.29 5.34
N GLY A 267 0.29 -11.38 4.52
CA GLY A 267 0.60 -11.29 3.11
C GLY A 267 1.74 -10.32 2.81
N PHE A 268 1.40 -9.20 2.18
CA PHE A 268 2.40 -8.22 1.74
C PHE A 268 2.61 -7.11 2.77
N SER A 269 3.82 -6.56 2.80
CA SER A 269 4.19 -5.46 3.70
C SER A 269 4.53 -4.15 2.96
N ASP A 270 4.91 -4.19 1.70
CA ASP A 270 5.13 -3.03 0.84
C ASP A 270 4.99 -3.40 -0.64
N VAL A 271 4.80 -2.37 -1.48
CA VAL A 271 4.80 -2.48 -2.93
C VAL A 271 5.43 -1.25 -3.55
N GLN A 272 6.15 -1.44 -4.66
CA GLN A 272 6.64 -0.36 -5.51
C GLN A 272 6.42 -0.67 -6.98
N VAL A 273 5.85 0.30 -7.70
CA VAL A 273 5.68 0.25 -9.15
C VAL A 273 6.81 1.06 -9.81
N THR A 274 7.71 0.37 -10.48
CA THR A 274 8.78 0.98 -11.26
C THR A 274 8.31 1.27 -12.69
N ASP A 275 9.22 1.65 -13.57
CA ASP A 275 8.87 1.86 -14.98
C ASP A 275 8.60 0.56 -15.73
N THR A 276 9.19 -0.55 -15.28
CA THR A 276 9.19 -1.82 -15.99
C THR A 276 8.48 -2.95 -15.26
N ALA A 277 8.37 -2.89 -13.90
CA ALA A 277 7.85 -3.97 -13.09
C ALA A 277 7.16 -3.50 -11.81
N ILE A 278 6.56 -4.45 -11.09
CA ILE A 278 5.96 -4.27 -9.77
C ILE A 278 6.72 -5.17 -8.80
N TYR A 279 7.28 -4.57 -7.74
CA TYR A 279 8.00 -5.26 -6.68
C TYR A 279 7.14 -5.26 -5.42
N ALA A 280 6.93 -6.42 -4.81
CA ALA A 280 6.09 -6.56 -3.62
C ALA A 280 6.79 -7.42 -2.56
N VAL A 281 6.88 -6.92 -1.33
CA VAL A 281 7.46 -7.66 -0.20
C VAL A 281 6.42 -8.60 0.36
N PHE A 282 6.70 -9.91 0.39
CA PHE A 282 5.79 -10.95 0.83
C PHE A 282 6.32 -11.71 2.06
N GLN A 283 5.46 -11.93 3.05
CA GLN A 283 5.77 -12.66 4.27
C GLN A 283 5.35 -14.14 4.17
N GLY A 284 4.05 -14.42 4.13
CA GLY A 284 3.48 -15.75 3.96
C GLY A 284 3.30 -16.57 5.23
N ASP A 285 3.69 -16.06 6.41
CA ASP A 285 3.48 -16.76 7.68
C ASP A 285 1.99 -16.81 8.06
N THR A 286 1.53 -17.97 8.54
CA THR A 286 0.21 -18.08 9.15
C THR A 286 0.16 -17.42 10.53
N PHE A 287 -1.02 -17.00 10.99
CA PHE A 287 -1.17 -16.45 12.34
C PHE A 287 -0.81 -17.47 13.44
N GLU A 288 -0.94 -18.77 13.16
CA GLU A 288 -0.50 -19.82 14.05
C GLU A 288 1.04 -19.88 14.16
N GLU A 289 1.74 -19.77 13.02
CA GLU A 289 3.20 -19.70 12.99
C GLU A 289 3.73 -18.45 13.69
N ILE A 290 3.14 -17.30 13.43
CA ILE A 290 3.46 -16.04 14.13
C ILE A 290 3.29 -16.21 15.65
N SER A 291 2.15 -16.76 16.08
CA SER A 291 1.89 -17.02 17.50
C SER A 291 2.93 -17.96 18.12
N ARG A 292 3.32 -19.02 17.42
CA ARG A 292 4.38 -19.95 17.88
C ARG A 292 5.76 -19.28 17.97
N LYS A 293 6.12 -18.45 16.99
CA LYS A 293 7.37 -17.67 17.00
C LYS A 293 7.37 -16.69 18.17
N MET A 294 6.27 -15.97 18.38
CA MET A 294 6.12 -15.03 19.52
C MET A 294 6.29 -15.72 20.87
N GLN A 295 5.69 -16.91 21.09
CA GLN A 295 5.83 -17.66 22.34
C GLN A 295 7.28 -18.13 22.60
N LYS A 296 8.08 -18.33 21.56
CA LYS A 296 9.49 -18.71 21.65
C LYS A 296 10.44 -17.52 21.78
N GLY A 297 9.96 -16.31 21.60
CA GLY A 297 10.78 -15.11 21.50
C GLY A 297 11.52 -14.96 20.17
N ASP A 298 11.12 -15.71 19.14
CA ASP A 298 11.72 -15.73 17.79
C ASP A 298 10.89 -14.94 16.78
N MET A 299 10.05 -14.00 17.25
CA MET A 299 9.19 -13.22 16.36
C MET A 299 10.06 -12.32 15.47
N THR A 300 9.78 -12.41 14.17
CA THR A 300 10.37 -11.53 13.15
C THR A 300 9.25 -10.91 12.35
N ASP A 301 9.27 -9.59 12.23
CA ASP A 301 8.34 -8.84 11.39
C ASP A 301 8.92 -8.63 9.99
N GLY A 302 8.05 -8.54 8.99
CA GLY A 302 8.43 -8.32 7.60
C GLY A 302 8.52 -9.60 6.77
N GLY A 303 8.74 -9.42 5.46
CA GLY A 303 8.78 -10.51 4.48
C GLY A 303 10.19 -10.96 4.15
N ARG A 304 10.33 -12.24 3.81
CA ARG A 304 11.58 -12.83 3.30
C ARG A 304 11.59 -12.98 1.78
N TYR A 305 10.56 -12.49 1.12
CA TYR A 305 10.47 -12.61 -0.32
C TYR A 305 10.17 -11.25 -0.94
N ILE A 306 10.77 -10.97 -2.09
CA ILE A 306 10.31 -9.91 -2.98
C ILE A 306 9.80 -10.60 -4.24
N TYR A 307 8.52 -10.42 -4.52
CA TYR A 307 7.85 -10.90 -5.72
C TYR A 307 7.91 -9.82 -6.79
N VAL A 308 8.36 -10.18 -7.98
CA VAL A 308 8.45 -9.27 -9.12
C VAL A 308 7.43 -9.71 -10.18
N PHE A 309 6.56 -8.79 -10.54
CA PHE A 309 5.55 -8.98 -11.58
C PHE A 309 5.76 -7.98 -12.71
N SER A 310 5.37 -8.36 -13.91
CA SER A 310 5.25 -7.41 -15.02
C SER A 310 4.14 -6.38 -14.73
N LEU A 311 4.10 -5.28 -15.48
CA LEU A 311 3.02 -4.29 -15.37
C LEU A 311 1.64 -4.85 -15.78
N SER A 312 1.59 -6.02 -16.43
CA SER A 312 0.38 -6.80 -16.73
C SER A 312 0.11 -7.91 -15.69
N GLY A 313 0.91 -7.96 -14.62
CA GLY A 313 0.70 -8.88 -13.50
C GLY A 313 1.23 -10.30 -13.73
N GLU A 314 1.99 -10.58 -14.79
CA GLU A 314 2.63 -11.88 -14.94
C GLU A 314 3.78 -12.02 -13.95
N PRO A 315 3.88 -13.14 -13.20
CA PRO A 315 5.04 -13.42 -12.35
C PRO A 315 6.33 -13.46 -13.18
N ILE A 316 7.35 -12.72 -12.76
CA ILE A 316 8.66 -12.69 -13.43
C ILE A 316 9.69 -13.41 -12.57
N ARG A 317 9.91 -12.91 -11.34
CA ARG A 317 11.01 -13.37 -10.48
C ARG A 317 10.59 -13.31 -9.01
N LYS A 318 11.13 -14.25 -8.23
CA LYS A 318 11.05 -14.26 -6.77
C LYS A 318 12.46 -14.14 -6.19
N TYR A 319 12.71 -13.07 -5.46
CA TYR A 319 13.90 -12.96 -4.63
C TYR A 319 13.65 -13.56 -3.26
N VAL A 320 14.60 -14.37 -2.79
CA VAL A 320 14.64 -14.93 -1.43
C VAL A 320 15.71 -14.19 -0.67
N LEU A 321 15.33 -13.49 0.39
CA LEU A 321 16.20 -12.62 1.15
C LEU A 321 16.77 -13.35 2.36
N ASP A 322 17.98 -12.95 2.80
CA ASP A 322 18.60 -13.39 4.04
C ASP A 322 18.14 -12.59 5.27
N HIS A 323 17.47 -11.44 5.08
CA HIS A 323 16.80 -10.61 6.08
C HIS A 323 15.29 -10.61 5.92
N ASN A 324 14.56 -10.35 7.03
CA ASN A 324 13.14 -10.01 6.95
C ASN A 324 13.02 -8.49 6.76
N VAL A 325 12.45 -8.06 5.64
CA VAL A 325 12.33 -6.64 5.31
C VAL A 325 10.88 -6.18 5.32
N TYR A 326 10.66 -4.93 5.66
CA TYR A 326 9.31 -4.37 5.73
C TYR A 326 9.02 -3.42 4.58
N GLY A 327 9.81 -2.38 4.41
CA GLY A 327 9.71 -1.40 3.34
C GLY A 327 10.84 -1.52 2.34
N ILE A 328 10.57 -1.18 1.08
CA ILE A 328 11.55 -1.20 0.00
C ILE A 328 11.60 0.11 -0.78
N SER A 329 12.76 0.39 -1.35
CA SER A 329 12.96 1.36 -2.41
C SER A 329 13.84 0.73 -3.49
N VAL A 330 13.27 0.57 -4.69
CA VAL A 330 13.91 -0.08 -5.83
C VAL A 330 14.48 0.98 -6.76
N ASP A 331 15.73 0.83 -7.12
CA ASP A 331 16.41 1.60 -8.17
C ASP A 331 16.83 0.65 -9.30
N GLU A 332 15.97 0.50 -10.31
CA GLU A 332 16.24 -0.35 -11.47
C GLU A 332 17.43 0.13 -12.29
N LEU A 333 17.72 1.44 -12.30
CA LEU A 333 18.83 1.98 -13.10
C LEU A 333 20.19 1.55 -12.55
N ASN A 334 20.30 1.45 -11.23
CA ASN A 334 21.52 1.03 -10.56
C ASN A 334 21.51 -0.46 -10.18
N GLY A 335 20.42 -1.19 -10.44
CA GLY A 335 20.27 -2.60 -10.05
C GLY A 335 20.33 -2.77 -8.53
N GLU A 336 19.61 -1.93 -7.77
CA GLU A 336 19.67 -1.92 -6.31
C GLU A 336 18.27 -1.92 -5.69
N ILE A 337 18.12 -2.67 -4.60
CA ILE A 337 16.97 -2.59 -3.69
C ILE A 337 17.50 -2.21 -2.32
N VAL A 338 17.06 -1.06 -1.80
CA VAL A 338 17.32 -0.66 -0.41
C VAL A 338 16.07 -0.97 0.40
N ALA A 339 16.25 -1.61 1.57
CA ALA A 339 15.14 -2.08 2.37
C ALA A 339 15.35 -1.81 3.87
N THR A 340 14.24 -1.83 4.62
CA THR A 340 14.27 -1.72 6.08
C THR A 340 14.03 -3.08 6.73
N ASP A 341 14.91 -3.46 7.66
CA ASP A 341 14.76 -4.59 8.58
C ASP A 341 14.41 -4.07 9.98
N VAL A 342 13.15 -4.18 10.36
CA VAL A 342 12.65 -3.69 11.66
C VAL A 342 13.13 -4.51 12.85
N ASN A 343 13.77 -5.65 12.60
CA ASN A 343 14.25 -6.58 13.62
C ASN A 343 15.73 -6.35 13.99
N SER A 344 16.42 -5.46 13.25
CA SER A 344 17.87 -5.25 13.38
C SER A 344 18.18 -3.88 13.99
N ASP A 345 19.23 -3.82 14.80
CA ASP A 345 19.80 -2.55 15.28
C ASP A 345 20.43 -1.74 14.14
N GLU A 346 20.86 -2.42 13.06
CA GLU A 346 21.31 -1.83 11.79
C GLU A 346 20.18 -2.04 10.74
N PRO A 347 19.17 -1.16 10.71
CA PRO A 347 17.91 -1.48 10.08
C PRO A 347 17.88 -1.25 8.56
N VAL A 348 18.96 -0.82 7.94
CA VAL A 348 18.99 -0.58 6.50
C VAL A 348 19.90 -1.59 5.82
N VAL A 349 19.33 -2.31 4.88
CA VAL A 349 20.03 -3.30 4.07
C VAL A 349 19.87 -2.98 2.58
N LYS A 350 20.88 -3.36 1.81
CA LYS A 350 20.91 -3.19 0.35
C LYS A 350 21.16 -4.53 -0.32
N TYR A 351 20.41 -4.79 -1.38
CA TYR A 351 20.59 -5.93 -2.26
C TYR A 351 20.98 -5.43 -3.66
N ALA A 352 21.94 -6.12 -4.29
CA ALA A 352 22.20 -5.96 -5.72
C ALA A 352 21.27 -6.90 -6.48
N VAL A 353 20.65 -6.41 -7.56
CA VAL A 353 19.74 -7.15 -8.44
C VAL A 353 20.14 -6.92 -9.90
N ASP A 354 19.98 -7.97 -10.74
CA ASP A 354 20.28 -7.92 -12.17
C ASP A 354 19.06 -7.44 -12.99
#